data_f8c0e919a78bdfc88fd04d7cb9e01576
#
_entry.id   f8c0e919a78bdfc88fd04d7cb9e01576
#
_cell.length_a   1.000
_cell.length_b   1.000
_cell.length_c   1.000
_cell.angle_alpha   90.00
_cell.angle_beta   90.00
_cell.angle_gamma   90.00
#
_symmetry.space_group_name_H-M   'P 1'
#
loop_
_entity.id
_entity.type
_entity.pdbx_description
1 polymer ?
#
loop_
_entity_poly.entity_id
_entity_poly.type
_entity_poly.pdbx_seq_one_letter_code
_entity_poly.pdbx_strand_id
1 'polypeptide(L)'
;SDNYLRKRMELDVLTAISPIDGRYRGKTKALAAYFSEFALIKYRVQVEVEYFITLCELPLPQLKGIDNSVFETLRNIYRNFSEADAQRIKDIESVTNHDVKAVEYFLKEEFDKMGGMDDYKEFIHFGLTSQDINNTSVPLSIKEALDKVYYPLIEELIAQLKTYATDWADIPMLAKTHGQPASPTRLGKEVMVFVYRLERQLAMLKVCPITAKFGGATGNYNAHHVAYPQYDWKQFGNRFVAEKLGLEREEYTTQISNYDNLSAVFDAMKRINTIM
;
A
#
# COMPACT_ATOMS: atom_id res chain seq x y z
N SER A 1 7.61 10.41 -40.94
CA SER A 1 8.75 10.01 -40.10
C SER A 1 8.37 9.93 -38.62
N ASP A 2 7.53 10.82 -38.08
CA ASP A 2 7.13 10.84 -36.67
C ASP A 2 6.28 9.63 -36.24
N ASN A 3 5.41 9.14 -37.08
CA ASN A 3 4.59 7.96 -36.82
C ASN A 3 5.41 6.65 -36.79
N TYR A 4 6.54 6.63 -37.49
CA TYR A 4 7.43 5.47 -37.51
C TYR A 4 8.28 5.38 -36.23
N LEU A 5 8.69 6.53 -35.72
CA LEU A 5 9.44 6.62 -34.44
C LEU A 5 8.53 6.31 -33.23
N ARG A 6 7.29 6.80 -33.22
CA ARG A 6 6.30 6.50 -32.16
C ARG A 6 5.94 5.02 -32.06
N LYS A 7 5.90 4.31 -33.21
CA LYS A 7 5.57 2.88 -33.25
C LYS A 7 6.73 1.95 -32.85
N ARG A 8 7.96 2.46 -32.72
CA ARG A 8 9.16 1.66 -32.43
C ARG A 8 9.71 1.81 -31.01
N MET A 9 9.23 2.79 -30.25
CA MET A 9 9.70 3.02 -28.88
C MET A 9 8.67 2.49 -27.88
N GLU A 10 8.54 1.16 -27.82
CA GLU A 10 7.84 0.50 -26.72
C GLU A 10 8.61 0.70 -25.41
N LEU A 11 7.91 0.59 -24.28
CA LEU A 11 8.53 0.71 -22.98
C LEU A 11 9.50 -0.46 -22.76
N ASP A 12 10.76 -0.12 -22.70
CA ASP A 12 11.88 -1.03 -22.45
C ASP A 12 12.91 -0.34 -21.57
N VAL A 13 13.87 -1.07 -21.03
CA VAL A 13 14.94 -0.50 -20.19
C VAL A 13 15.70 0.63 -20.91
N LEU A 14 15.91 0.52 -22.24
CA LEU A 14 16.58 1.53 -23.03
C LEU A 14 15.71 2.75 -23.36
N THR A 15 14.39 2.60 -23.39
CA THR A 15 13.46 3.63 -23.79
C THR A 15 12.70 4.26 -22.61
N ALA A 16 12.86 3.72 -21.41
CA ALA A 16 12.23 4.24 -20.20
C ALA A 16 12.77 5.63 -19.86
N ILE A 17 11.87 6.56 -19.58
CA ILE A 17 12.22 7.94 -19.20
C ILE A 17 12.78 7.97 -17.77
N SER A 18 12.18 7.21 -16.86
CA SER A 18 12.64 7.12 -15.48
C SER A 18 13.78 6.10 -15.34
N PRO A 19 14.92 6.47 -14.73
CA PRO A 19 15.98 5.51 -14.45
C PRO A 19 15.54 4.40 -13.49
N ILE A 20 14.52 4.61 -12.67
CA ILE A 20 13.97 3.61 -11.75
C ILE A 20 13.42 2.41 -12.54
N ASP A 21 12.63 2.64 -13.60
CA ASP A 21 12.08 1.60 -14.48
C ASP A 21 12.96 1.30 -15.71
N GLY A 22 14.04 2.06 -15.91
CA GLY A 22 15.02 1.83 -16.93
C GLY A 22 16.28 1.15 -16.38
N ARG A 23 17.36 1.94 -16.27
CA ARG A 23 18.68 1.48 -15.86
C ARG A 23 18.69 0.65 -14.57
N TYR A 24 17.87 1.01 -13.59
CA TYR A 24 17.84 0.38 -12.27
C TYR A 24 16.69 -0.62 -12.07
N ARG A 25 15.94 -0.95 -13.11
CA ARG A 25 14.79 -1.88 -13.03
C ARG A 25 15.14 -3.20 -12.36
N GLY A 26 16.31 -3.77 -12.65
CA GLY A 26 16.77 -5.01 -12.04
C GLY A 26 16.92 -4.94 -10.52
N LYS A 27 17.15 -3.75 -9.97
CA LYS A 27 17.29 -3.50 -8.53
C LYS A 27 15.99 -3.14 -7.85
N THR A 28 15.03 -2.56 -8.59
CA THR A 28 13.76 -2.04 -8.05
C THR A 28 12.56 -2.94 -8.32
N LYS A 29 12.73 -4.01 -9.10
CA LYS A 29 11.62 -4.88 -9.54
C LYS A 29 10.77 -5.45 -8.42
N ALA A 30 11.34 -5.67 -7.24
CA ALA A 30 10.59 -6.15 -6.07
C ALA A 30 9.48 -5.17 -5.65
N LEU A 31 9.60 -3.89 -5.97
CA LEU A 31 8.61 -2.86 -5.66
C LEU A 31 7.42 -2.86 -6.64
N ALA A 32 7.53 -3.54 -7.78
CA ALA A 32 6.46 -3.59 -8.78
C ALA A 32 5.16 -4.21 -8.23
N ALA A 33 5.27 -5.17 -7.30
CA ALA A 33 4.12 -5.78 -6.64
C ALA A 33 3.33 -4.82 -5.72
N TYR A 34 3.89 -3.64 -5.41
CA TYR A 34 3.31 -2.65 -4.49
C TYR A 34 3.01 -1.31 -5.14
N PHE A 35 3.83 -0.86 -6.09
CA PHE A 35 3.81 0.51 -6.61
C PHE A 35 3.64 0.65 -8.11
N SER A 36 3.44 -0.45 -8.84
CA SER A 36 3.05 -0.39 -10.25
C SER A 36 1.57 -0.05 -10.42
N GLU A 37 1.16 0.34 -11.61
CA GLU A 37 -0.25 0.49 -11.97
C GLU A 37 -1.02 -0.82 -11.74
N PHE A 38 -0.45 -1.95 -12.12
CA PHE A 38 -1.00 -3.28 -11.82
C PHE A 38 -1.25 -3.47 -10.32
N ALA A 39 -0.29 -3.13 -9.48
CA ALA A 39 -0.40 -3.26 -8.03
C ALA A 39 -1.50 -2.36 -7.47
N LEU A 40 -1.56 -1.10 -7.90
CA LEU A 40 -2.61 -0.17 -7.46
C LEU A 40 -4.01 -0.72 -7.77
N ILE A 41 -4.22 -1.22 -8.99
CA ILE A 41 -5.50 -1.82 -9.39
C ILE A 41 -5.82 -3.05 -8.54
N LYS A 42 -4.83 -3.93 -8.33
CA LYS A 42 -5.00 -5.12 -7.50
C LYS A 42 -5.41 -4.77 -6.05
N TYR A 43 -4.76 -3.78 -5.44
CA TYR A 43 -5.12 -3.33 -4.08
C TYR A 43 -6.52 -2.73 -4.02
N ARG A 44 -6.94 -2.00 -5.04
CA ARG A 44 -8.32 -1.50 -5.14
C ARG A 44 -9.33 -2.66 -5.19
N VAL A 45 -9.06 -3.67 -5.98
CA VAL A 45 -9.90 -4.89 -6.04
C VAL A 45 -9.96 -5.57 -4.68
N GLN A 46 -8.82 -5.71 -4.00
CA GLN A 46 -8.75 -6.29 -2.67
C GLN A 46 -9.63 -5.54 -1.66
N VAL A 47 -9.53 -4.23 -1.62
CA VAL A 47 -10.33 -3.40 -0.70
C VAL A 47 -11.83 -3.54 -0.98
N GLU A 48 -12.23 -3.50 -2.24
CA GLU A 48 -13.64 -3.67 -2.64
C GLU A 48 -14.19 -5.05 -2.26
N VAL A 49 -13.42 -6.10 -2.50
CA VAL A 49 -13.82 -7.48 -2.15
C VAL A 49 -13.96 -7.64 -0.64
N GLU A 50 -12.97 -7.21 0.13
CA GLU A 50 -13.03 -7.31 1.59
C GLU A 50 -14.14 -6.45 2.19
N TYR A 51 -14.43 -5.30 1.59
CA TYR A 51 -15.57 -4.48 1.98
C TYR A 51 -16.91 -5.21 1.74
N PHE A 52 -17.09 -5.79 0.56
CA PHE A 52 -18.30 -6.58 0.27
C PHE A 52 -18.48 -7.74 1.27
N ILE A 53 -17.41 -8.49 1.55
CA ILE A 53 -17.44 -9.58 2.53
C ILE A 53 -17.83 -9.05 3.91
N THR A 54 -17.30 -7.90 4.32
CA THR A 54 -17.61 -7.30 5.62
C THR A 54 -19.06 -6.86 5.72
N LEU A 55 -19.66 -6.39 4.63
CA LEU A 55 -21.11 -6.14 4.57
C LEU A 55 -21.94 -7.42 4.74
N CYS A 56 -21.48 -8.54 4.15
CA CYS A 56 -22.12 -9.85 4.34
C CYS A 56 -22.02 -10.31 5.81
N GLU A 57 -20.90 -10.06 6.45
CA GLU A 57 -20.65 -10.46 7.85
C GLU A 57 -21.43 -9.58 8.85
N LEU A 58 -21.83 -8.37 8.47
CA LEU A 58 -22.57 -7.42 9.34
C LEU A 58 -23.84 -7.99 9.95
N PRO A 59 -24.73 -8.80 9.35
CA PRO A 59 -25.14 -8.99 7.98
C PRO A 59 -26.28 -8.03 7.57
N LEU A 60 -26.13 -7.36 6.47
CA LEU A 60 -27.25 -6.59 5.90
C LEU A 60 -28.39 -7.54 5.51
N PRO A 61 -29.67 -7.11 5.66
CA PRO A 61 -30.81 -7.97 5.38
C PRO A 61 -30.78 -8.60 3.99
N GLN A 62 -30.41 -7.84 2.96
CA GLN A 62 -30.35 -8.30 1.58
C GLN A 62 -29.19 -9.27 1.30
N LEU A 63 -28.17 -9.32 2.18
CA LEU A 63 -26.99 -10.16 2.03
C LEU A 63 -27.03 -11.44 2.88
N LYS A 64 -28.09 -11.63 3.68
CA LYS A 64 -28.23 -12.82 4.56
C LYS A 64 -28.28 -14.15 3.83
N GLY A 65 -28.69 -14.14 2.55
CA GLY A 65 -28.78 -15.35 1.73
C GLY A 65 -27.45 -15.83 1.15
N ILE A 66 -26.36 -15.08 1.34
CA ILE A 66 -25.05 -15.43 0.81
C ILE A 66 -24.40 -16.49 1.71
N ASP A 67 -23.99 -17.61 1.13
CA ASP A 67 -23.22 -18.64 1.81
C ASP A 67 -21.77 -18.15 2.00
N ASN A 68 -21.25 -18.26 3.22
CA ASN A 68 -19.88 -17.87 3.56
C ASN A 68 -18.82 -18.65 2.76
N SER A 69 -19.15 -19.80 2.18
CA SER A 69 -18.24 -20.53 1.28
C SER A 69 -17.85 -19.72 0.04
N VAL A 70 -18.64 -18.75 -0.33
CA VAL A 70 -18.39 -17.83 -1.46
C VAL A 70 -17.22 -16.88 -1.17
N PHE A 71 -16.91 -16.60 0.10
CA PHE A 71 -15.90 -15.61 0.47
C PHE A 71 -14.49 -15.97 -0.03
N GLU A 72 -14.12 -17.24 0.00
CA GLU A 72 -12.82 -17.67 -0.55
C GLU A 72 -12.76 -17.49 -2.08
N THR A 73 -13.86 -17.75 -2.78
CA THR A 73 -13.95 -17.51 -4.21
C THR A 73 -13.81 -16.01 -4.52
N LEU A 74 -14.45 -15.15 -3.74
CA LEU A 74 -14.31 -13.69 -3.86
C LEU A 74 -12.88 -13.23 -3.60
N ARG A 75 -12.24 -13.75 -2.56
CA ARG A 75 -10.84 -13.42 -2.24
C ARG A 75 -9.86 -13.87 -3.33
N ASN A 76 -10.16 -14.97 -4.01
CA ASN A 76 -9.34 -15.43 -5.12
C ASN A 76 -9.34 -14.45 -6.30
N ILE A 77 -10.33 -13.59 -6.44
CA ILE A 77 -10.32 -12.53 -7.46
C ILE A 77 -9.08 -11.65 -7.34
N TYR A 78 -8.72 -11.23 -6.12
CA TYR A 78 -7.52 -10.41 -5.93
C TYR A 78 -6.27 -11.23 -5.64
N ARG A 79 -6.37 -12.40 -5.01
CA ARG A 79 -5.21 -13.27 -4.74
C ARG A 79 -4.59 -13.82 -6.03
N ASN A 80 -5.43 -14.15 -7.00
CA ASN A 80 -5.04 -14.66 -8.31
C ASN A 80 -5.11 -13.60 -9.41
N PHE A 81 -5.11 -12.32 -9.04
CA PHE A 81 -5.23 -11.20 -9.97
C PHE A 81 -4.11 -11.22 -10.99
N SER A 82 -4.46 -11.19 -12.27
CA SER A 82 -3.53 -11.28 -13.39
C SER A 82 -3.39 -9.96 -14.15
N GLU A 83 -2.36 -9.88 -15.00
CA GLU A 83 -2.21 -8.74 -15.92
C GLU A 83 -3.39 -8.64 -16.88
N ALA A 84 -3.99 -9.77 -17.29
CA ALA A 84 -5.19 -9.77 -18.12
C ALA A 84 -6.39 -9.14 -17.37
N ASP A 85 -6.54 -9.41 -16.07
CA ASP A 85 -7.57 -8.77 -15.24
C ASP A 85 -7.34 -7.27 -15.13
N ALA A 86 -6.10 -6.84 -14.92
CA ALA A 86 -5.72 -5.43 -14.88
C ALA A 86 -6.01 -4.75 -16.24
N GLN A 87 -5.68 -5.41 -17.34
CA GLN A 87 -5.98 -4.90 -18.67
C GLN A 87 -7.48 -4.76 -18.90
N ARG A 88 -8.28 -5.74 -18.44
CA ARG A 88 -9.74 -5.63 -18.51
C ARG A 88 -10.27 -4.39 -17.78
N ILE A 89 -9.75 -4.11 -16.61
CA ILE A 89 -10.10 -2.89 -15.85
C ILE A 89 -9.69 -1.63 -16.63
N LYS A 90 -8.50 -1.61 -17.22
CA LYS A 90 -8.06 -0.48 -18.05
C LYS A 90 -8.94 -0.29 -19.29
N ASP A 91 -9.42 -1.36 -19.91
CA ASP A 91 -10.35 -1.30 -21.04
C ASP A 91 -11.69 -0.68 -20.61
N ILE A 92 -12.22 -1.07 -19.46
CA ILE A 92 -13.44 -0.47 -18.90
C ILE A 92 -13.19 1.01 -18.58
N GLU A 93 -12.06 1.34 -17.95
CA GLU A 93 -11.68 2.73 -17.62
C GLU A 93 -11.62 3.62 -18.87
N SER A 94 -11.12 3.10 -19.99
CA SER A 94 -11.04 3.85 -21.24
C SER A 94 -12.40 4.31 -21.78
N VAL A 95 -13.47 3.63 -21.39
CA VAL A 95 -14.86 3.97 -21.76
C VAL A 95 -15.52 4.84 -20.70
N THR A 96 -15.34 4.50 -19.43
CA THR A 96 -15.99 5.19 -18.30
C THR A 96 -15.29 6.50 -17.90
N ASN A 97 -14.03 6.66 -18.27
CA ASN A 97 -13.15 7.75 -17.83
C ASN A 97 -13.05 7.88 -16.29
N HIS A 98 -13.19 6.76 -15.58
CA HIS A 98 -13.17 6.73 -14.12
C HIS A 98 -12.52 5.43 -13.64
N ASP A 99 -11.38 5.53 -12.97
CA ASP A 99 -10.53 4.42 -12.55
C ASP A 99 -11.17 3.50 -11.49
N VAL A 100 -11.70 4.06 -10.41
CA VAL A 100 -12.36 3.28 -9.35
C VAL A 100 -13.69 2.70 -9.83
N LYS A 101 -14.44 3.42 -10.65
CA LYS A 101 -15.67 2.92 -11.27
C LYS A 101 -15.40 1.71 -12.17
N ALA A 102 -14.27 1.69 -12.86
CA ALA A 102 -13.86 0.55 -13.68
C ALA A 102 -13.62 -0.70 -12.83
N VAL A 103 -13.07 -0.57 -11.62
CA VAL A 103 -12.94 -1.68 -10.66
C VAL A 103 -14.30 -2.22 -10.24
N GLU A 104 -15.24 -1.34 -9.96
CA GLU A 104 -16.62 -1.71 -9.61
C GLU A 104 -17.28 -2.52 -10.73
N TYR A 105 -17.20 -2.07 -11.97
CA TYR A 105 -17.73 -2.80 -13.12
C TYR A 105 -17.04 -4.15 -13.34
N PHE A 106 -15.73 -4.21 -13.19
CA PHE A 106 -15.00 -5.48 -13.27
C PHE A 106 -15.49 -6.48 -12.23
N LEU A 107 -15.72 -6.06 -11.00
CA LEU A 107 -16.25 -6.95 -9.95
C LEU A 107 -17.67 -7.41 -10.27
N LYS A 108 -18.50 -6.57 -10.86
CA LYS A 108 -19.84 -6.99 -11.34
C LYS A 108 -19.72 -8.08 -12.40
N GLU A 109 -18.78 -7.96 -13.33
CA GLU A 109 -18.49 -9.04 -14.31
C GLU A 109 -18.02 -10.34 -13.63
N GLU A 110 -17.16 -10.25 -12.63
CA GLU A 110 -16.72 -11.42 -11.87
C GLU A 110 -17.88 -12.08 -11.09
N PHE A 111 -18.80 -11.29 -10.54
CA PHE A 111 -20.01 -11.82 -9.89
C PHE A 111 -20.91 -12.55 -10.91
N ASP A 112 -21.03 -12.03 -12.12
CA ASP A 112 -21.77 -12.70 -13.21
C ASP A 112 -21.14 -14.06 -13.56
N LYS A 113 -19.82 -14.14 -13.62
CA LYS A 113 -19.09 -15.40 -13.90
C LYS A 113 -19.29 -16.45 -12.81
N MET A 114 -19.43 -16.03 -11.54
CA MET A 114 -19.65 -16.96 -10.43
C MET A 114 -21.02 -17.60 -10.48
N GLY A 115 -22.03 -16.90 -11.01
CA GLY A 115 -23.43 -17.31 -11.00
C GLY A 115 -24.08 -17.15 -9.60
N GLY A 116 -25.38 -16.89 -9.59
CA GLY A 116 -26.14 -16.76 -8.34
C GLY A 116 -25.84 -15.51 -7.51
N MET A 117 -25.09 -14.54 -8.05
CA MET A 117 -24.69 -13.31 -7.38
C MET A 117 -25.40 -12.06 -7.90
N ASP A 118 -26.34 -12.20 -8.83
CA ASP A 118 -26.97 -11.05 -9.50
C ASP A 118 -27.68 -10.10 -8.54
N ASP A 119 -28.38 -10.65 -7.53
CA ASP A 119 -29.11 -9.85 -6.55
C ASP A 119 -28.22 -9.05 -5.61
N TYR A 120 -26.91 -9.32 -5.62
CA TYR A 120 -25.94 -8.75 -4.69
C TYR A 120 -25.00 -7.73 -5.32
N LYS A 121 -24.99 -7.61 -6.64
CA LYS A 121 -24.06 -6.73 -7.37
C LYS A 121 -24.14 -5.26 -6.97
N GLU A 122 -25.30 -4.77 -6.59
CA GLU A 122 -25.49 -3.37 -6.19
C GLU A 122 -24.85 -3.04 -4.83
N PHE A 123 -24.43 -4.04 -4.07
CA PHE A 123 -23.68 -3.85 -2.82
C PHE A 123 -22.17 -3.70 -3.03
N ILE A 124 -21.69 -3.94 -4.24
CA ILE A 124 -20.30 -3.60 -4.61
C ILE A 124 -20.17 -2.07 -4.52
N HIS A 125 -19.17 -1.58 -3.78
CA HIS A 125 -18.95 -0.14 -3.58
C HIS A 125 -20.12 0.59 -2.90
N PHE A 126 -20.97 -0.13 -2.18
CA PHE A 126 -22.15 0.44 -1.55
C PHE A 126 -21.81 1.59 -0.61
N GLY A 127 -22.41 2.76 -0.84
CA GLY A 127 -22.25 3.95 0.00
C GLY A 127 -20.86 4.61 -0.03
N LEU A 128 -19.92 4.07 -0.78
CA LEU A 128 -18.55 4.55 -0.82
C LEU A 128 -18.33 5.65 -1.87
N THR A 129 -17.24 6.38 -1.69
CA THR A 129 -16.65 7.27 -2.68
C THR A 129 -15.29 6.73 -3.13
N SER A 130 -14.77 7.25 -4.24
CA SER A 130 -13.49 6.80 -4.80
C SER A 130 -12.33 6.86 -3.80
N GLN A 131 -12.31 7.86 -2.93
CA GLN A 131 -11.25 8.02 -1.94
C GLN A 131 -11.34 7.04 -0.77
N ASP A 132 -12.49 6.42 -0.53
CA ASP A 132 -12.57 5.28 0.40
C ASP A 132 -11.77 4.08 -0.11
N ILE A 133 -11.61 3.97 -1.42
CA ILE A 133 -10.81 2.92 -2.07
C ILE A 133 -9.36 3.35 -2.25
N ASN A 134 -9.09 4.57 -2.69
CA ASN A 134 -7.72 5.06 -2.88
C ASN A 134 -6.99 5.30 -1.55
N ASN A 135 -7.65 5.95 -0.58
CA ASN A 135 -7.05 6.24 0.73
C ASN A 135 -7.04 5.04 1.71
N THR A 136 -7.31 3.85 1.21
CA THR A 136 -7.11 2.55 1.86
C THR A 136 -6.10 1.71 1.07
N SER A 137 -6.23 1.62 -0.24
CA SER A 137 -5.35 0.84 -1.12
C SER A 137 -3.91 1.32 -1.07
N VAL A 138 -3.70 2.64 -1.11
CA VAL A 138 -2.34 3.21 -1.09
C VAL A 138 -1.64 3.00 0.26
N PRO A 139 -2.25 3.32 1.43
CA PRO A 139 -1.62 2.99 2.71
C PRO A 139 -1.37 1.50 2.89
N LEU A 140 -2.27 0.64 2.40
CA LEU A 140 -2.09 -0.82 2.46
C LEU A 140 -0.87 -1.27 1.66
N SER A 141 -0.70 -0.76 0.44
CA SER A 141 0.46 -1.07 -0.39
C SER A 141 1.77 -0.60 0.25
N ILE A 142 1.78 0.59 0.84
CA ILE A 142 2.95 1.15 1.54
C ILE A 142 3.30 0.28 2.75
N LYS A 143 2.31 -0.08 3.57
CA LYS A 143 2.52 -0.96 4.73
C LYS A 143 3.14 -2.29 4.32
N GLU A 144 2.58 -2.94 3.31
CA GLU A 144 3.09 -4.22 2.85
C GLU A 144 4.49 -4.11 2.22
N ALA A 145 4.78 -3.04 1.48
CA ALA A 145 6.11 -2.79 0.94
C ALA A 145 7.15 -2.56 2.05
N LEU A 146 6.78 -1.81 3.09
CA LEU A 146 7.64 -1.63 4.25
C LEU A 146 7.92 -2.97 4.94
N ASP A 147 6.88 -3.74 5.24
CA ASP A 147 6.99 -5.00 5.97
C ASP A 147 7.76 -6.08 5.19
N LYS A 148 7.53 -6.17 3.88
CA LYS A 148 8.03 -7.29 3.07
C LYS A 148 9.33 -6.98 2.30
N VAL A 149 9.63 -5.71 2.07
CA VAL A 149 10.80 -5.30 1.27
C VAL A 149 11.72 -4.38 2.08
N TYR A 150 11.21 -3.27 2.56
CA TYR A 150 12.05 -2.23 3.16
C TYR A 150 12.68 -2.68 4.48
N TYR A 151 11.87 -3.15 5.44
CA TYR A 151 12.38 -3.57 6.75
C TYR A 151 13.38 -4.72 6.66
N PRO A 152 13.14 -5.80 5.89
CA PRO A 152 14.15 -6.83 5.72
C PRO A 152 15.47 -6.31 5.17
N LEU A 153 15.44 -5.42 4.18
CA LEU A 153 16.66 -4.87 3.58
C LEU A 153 17.45 -3.95 4.52
N ILE A 154 16.76 -3.06 5.24
CA ILE A 154 17.45 -2.17 6.19
C ILE A 154 18.00 -2.95 7.40
N GLU A 155 17.30 -3.97 7.85
CA GLU A 155 17.75 -4.85 8.92
C GLU A 155 18.97 -5.69 8.50
N GLU A 156 19.01 -6.16 7.26
CA GLU A 156 20.18 -6.83 6.67
C GLU A 156 21.39 -5.89 6.62
N LEU A 157 21.20 -4.64 6.18
CA LEU A 157 22.26 -3.63 6.19
C LEU A 157 22.81 -3.38 7.60
N ILE A 158 21.92 -3.21 8.58
CA ILE A 158 22.30 -3.01 9.99
C ILE A 158 23.09 -4.22 10.51
N ALA A 159 22.63 -5.44 10.21
CA ALA A 159 23.30 -6.67 10.61
C ALA A 159 24.73 -6.75 10.01
N GLN A 160 24.89 -6.39 8.75
CA GLN A 160 26.21 -6.36 8.09
C GLN A 160 27.15 -5.33 8.73
N LEU A 161 26.64 -4.14 9.05
CA LEU A 161 27.43 -3.12 9.74
C LEU A 161 27.83 -3.57 11.15
N LYS A 162 26.97 -4.28 11.87
CA LYS A 162 27.31 -4.88 13.17
C LYS A 162 28.41 -5.92 13.06
N THR A 163 28.40 -6.73 12.00
CA THR A 163 29.48 -7.68 11.72
C THR A 163 30.79 -6.95 11.54
N TYR A 164 30.85 -5.93 10.70
CA TYR A 164 32.06 -5.12 10.53
C TYR A 164 32.50 -4.45 11.82
N ALA A 165 31.56 -3.92 12.62
CA ALA A 165 31.90 -3.29 13.88
C ALA A 165 32.54 -4.28 14.87
N THR A 166 32.07 -5.53 14.88
CA THR A 166 32.64 -6.61 15.70
C THR A 166 34.02 -7.02 15.21
N ASP A 167 34.17 -7.27 13.91
CA ASP A 167 35.42 -7.69 13.31
C ASP A 167 36.52 -6.63 13.48
N TRP A 168 36.15 -5.36 13.50
CA TRP A 168 37.08 -4.22 13.60
C TRP A 168 37.10 -3.58 14.99
N ALA A 169 36.57 -4.26 15.99
CA ALA A 169 36.46 -3.74 17.36
C ALA A 169 37.82 -3.40 17.98
N ASP A 170 38.85 -4.15 17.63
CA ASP A 170 40.18 -3.99 18.17
C ASP A 170 41.14 -3.18 17.30
N ILE A 171 40.68 -2.68 16.14
CA ILE A 171 41.50 -1.86 15.26
C ILE A 171 41.55 -0.42 15.78
N PRO A 172 42.73 0.06 16.26
CA PRO A 172 42.84 1.44 16.70
C PRO A 172 42.86 2.40 15.49
N MET A 173 42.24 3.55 15.67
CA MET A 173 42.29 4.65 14.71
C MET A 173 42.41 6.00 15.42
N LEU A 174 43.00 6.96 14.75
CA LEU A 174 43.05 8.33 15.23
C LEU A 174 41.75 9.06 14.90
N ALA A 175 41.02 9.48 15.94
CA ALA A 175 39.88 10.36 15.71
C ALA A 175 40.32 11.76 15.29
N LYS A 176 39.42 12.50 14.69
CA LYS A 176 39.64 13.90 14.30
C LYS A 176 38.49 14.77 14.83
N THR A 177 38.81 15.95 15.33
CA THR A 177 37.88 17.00 15.65
C THR A 177 38.27 18.27 14.95
N HIS A 178 37.34 18.97 14.33
CA HIS A 178 37.63 20.16 13.51
C HIS A 178 38.71 19.91 12.43
N GLY A 179 38.73 18.69 11.89
CA GLY A 179 39.76 18.28 10.90
C GLY A 179 41.17 18.07 11.45
N GLN A 180 41.39 18.17 12.76
CA GLN A 180 42.67 18.01 13.43
C GLN A 180 42.72 16.66 14.17
N PRO A 181 43.94 16.07 14.30
CA PRO A 181 44.17 14.88 15.13
C PRO A 181 43.63 15.07 16.55
N ALA A 182 42.92 14.08 17.05
CA ALA A 182 42.31 14.07 18.38
C ALA A 182 42.66 12.76 19.11
N SER A 183 41.91 12.40 20.13
CA SER A 183 42.12 11.18 20.90
C SER A 183 41.96 9.92 20.04
N PRO A 184 42.70 8.83 20.35
CA PRO A 184 42.48 7.55 19.69
C PRO A 184 41.04 7.02 19.91
N THR A 185 40.55 6.32 18.90
CA THR A 185 39.26 5.58 18.95
C THR A 185 39.48 4.21 18.30
N ARG A 186 38.42 3.47 18.07
CA ARG A 186 38.45 2.18 17.37
C ARG A 186 37.56 2.17 16.18
N LEU A 187 37.97 1.55 15.10
CA LEU A 187 37.22 1.51 13.85
C LEU A 187 35.84 0.89 14.03
N GLY A 188 35.76 -0.22 14.78
CA GLY A 188 34.46 -0.86 15.05
C GLY A 188 33.50 0.06 15.80
N LYS A 189 33.99 0.88 16.76
CA LYS A 189 33.13 1.87 17.44
C LYS A 189 32.65 2.95 16.49
N GLU A 190 33.47 3.42 15.59
CA GLU A 190 33.06 4.42 14.59
C GLU A 190 31.97 3.86 13.66
N VAL A 191 32.02 2.59 13.28
CA VAL A 191 30.96 1.92 12.53
C VAL A 191 29.68 1.80 13.36
N MET A 192 29.80 1.50 14.67
CA MET A 192 28.65 1.41 15.57
C MET A 192 27.87 2.72 15.71
N VAL A 193 28.48 3.87 15.46
CA VAL A 193 27.76 5.15 15.40
C VAL A 193 26.67 5.10 14.34
N PHE A 194 26.97 4.58 13.17
CA PHE A 194 25.98 4.44 12.09
C PHE A 194 24.91 3.39 12.42
N VAL A 195 25.30 2.27 13.02
CA VAL A 195 24.35 1.25 13.50
C VAL A 195 23.35 1.86 14.49
N TYR A 196 23.86 2.56 15.51
CA TYR A 196 23.03 3.20 16.52
C TYR A 196 22.04 4.21 15.88
N ARG A 197 22.53 5.06 14.97
CA ARG A 197 21.71 6.04 14.28
C ARG A 197 20.61 5.37 13.46
N LEU A 198 20.94 4.35 12.66
CA LEU A 198 19.98 3.62 11.83
C LEU A 198 18.93 2.89 12.68
N GLU A 199 19.35 2.20 13.75
CA GLU A 199 18.41 1.51 14.64
C GLU A 199 17.43 2.47 15.30
N ARG A 200 17.89 3.64 15.75
CA ARG A 200 17.01 4.64 16.37
C ARG A 200 16.00 5.20 15.37
N GLN A 201 16.42 5.52 14.15
CA GLN A 201 15.51 6.05 13.13
C GLN A 201 14.58 4.97 12.59
N LEU A 202 15.04 3.73 12.46
CA LEU A 202 14.18 2.61 12.09
C LEU A 202 13.09 2.36 13.13
N ALA A 203 13.40 2.43 14.41
CA ALA A 203 12.44 2.32 15.48
C ALA A 203 11.36 3.43 15.39
N MET A 204 11.75 4.66 15.07
CA MET A 204 10.82 5.77 14.86
C MET A 204 9.92 5.55 13.64
N LEU A 205 10.45 5.01 12.55
CA LEU A 205 9.66 4.65 11.38
C LEU A 205 8.61 3.58 11.72
N LYS A 206 9.00 2.54 12.44
CA LYS A 206 8.13 1.41 12.79
C LYS A 206 6.94 1.79 13.68
N VAL A 207 7.05 2.87 14.45
CA VAL A 207 5.94 3.36 15.29
C VAL A 207 5.09 4.44 14.59
N CYS A 208 5.45 4.89 13.40
CA CYS A 208 4.59 5.78 12.62
C CYS A 208 3.28 5.05 12.29
N PRO A 209 2.12 5.62 12.61
CA PRO A 209 0.85 4.99 12.27
C PRO A 209 0.66 4.97 10.76
N ILE A 210 0.21 3.84 10.22
CA ILE A 210 -0.24 3.72 8.83
C ILE A 210 -1.76 3.79 8.86
N THR A 211 -2.29 4.92 8.41
CA THR A 211 -3.70 5.24 8.57
C THR A 211 -4.43 5.31 7.24
N ALA A 212 -5.76 5.16 7.29
CA ALA A 212 -6.62 5.15 6.14
C ALA A 212 -7.85 6.03 6.35
N LYS A 213 -8.29 6.74 5.32
CA LYS A 213 -9.60 7.38 5.29
C LYS A 213 -10.62 6.37 4.77
N PHE A 214 -11.71 6.21 5.53
CA PHE A 214 -12.85 5.38 5.15
C PHE A 214 -14.10 5.91 5.84
N GLY A 215 -15.07 6.45 5.09
CA GLY A 215 -16.25 7.09 5.70
C GLY A 215 -17.25 7.72 4.72
N GLY A 216 -17.16 7.41 3.43
CA GLY A 216 -18.04 7.97 2.42
C GLY A 216 -17.63 9.36 1.92
N ALA A 217 -18.50 10.01 1.17
CA ALA A 217 -18.20 11.22 0.42
C ALA A 217 -17.71 12.41 1.25
N THR A 218 -18.07 12.48 2.53
CA THR A 218 -17.66 13.57 3.44
C THR A 218 -17.03 13.07 4.73
N GLY A 219 -16.78 11.76 4.83
CA GLY A 219 -16.22 11.13 6.02
C GLY A 219 -17.23 10.83 7.13
N ASN A 220 -18.53 10.96 6.86
CA ASN A 220 -19.60 10.84 7.87
C ASN A 220 -20.53 9.65 7.65
N TYR A 221 -20.25 8.74 6.73
CA TYR A 221 -21.13 7.59 6.38
C TYR A 221 -22.56 8.01 6.03
N ASN A 222 -22.77 9.16 5.37
CA ASN A 222 -24.10 9.70 5.12
C ASN A 222 -24.99 8.73 4.35
N ALA A 223 -24.51 8.15 3.26
CA ALA A 223 -25.27 7.19 2.46
C ALA A 223 -25.60 5.92 3.26
N HIS A 224 -24.67 5.43 4.08
CA HIS A 224 -24.87 4.27 4.94
C HIS A 224 -25.94 4.54 6.00
N HIS A 225 -25.90 5.69 6.67
CA HIS A 225 -26.88 6.07 7.67
C HIS A 225 -28.29 6.28 7.10
N VAL A 226 -28.38 6.82 5.90
CA VAL A 226 -29.67 6.98 5.21
C VAL A 226 -30.28 5.63 4.87
N ALA A 227 -29.48 4.70 4.35
CA ALA A 227 -29.95 3.39 3.92
C ALA A 227 -30.22 2.43 5.10
N TYR A 228 -29.38 2.44 6.11
CA TYR A 228 -29.42 1.53 7.26
C TYR A 228 -29.08 2.25 8.56
N PRO A 229 -29.98 3.08 9.10
CA PRO A 229 -29.71 3.90 10.28
C PRO A 229 -29.53 3.12 11.59
N GLN A 230 -29.90 1.82 11.60
CA GLN A 230 -29.83 0.96 12.77
C GLN A 230 -28.42 0.42 13.07
N TYR A 231 -27.46 0.57 12.17
CA TYR A 231 -26.08 0.08 12.37
C TYR A 231 -25.15 1.19 12.81
N ASP A 232 -24.18 0.85 13.65
CA ASP A 232 -23.05 1.73 13.99
C ASP A 232 -21.98 1.68 12.89
N TRP A 233 -22.12 2.54 11.89
CA TRP A 233 -21.24 2.59 10.75
C TRP A 233 -19.82 3.05 11.09
N LYS A 234 -19.66 3.87 12.12
CA LYS A 234 -18.34 4.27 12.62
C LYS A 234 -17.57 3.06 13.15
N GLN A 235 -18.20 2.27 14.00
CA GLN A 235 -17.62 1.03 14.52
C GLN A 235 -17.35 0.03 13.40
N PHE A 236 -18.29 -0.12 12.47
CA PHE A 236 -18.10 -0.96 11.27
C PHE A 236 -16.86 -0.56 10.49
N GLY A 237 -16.66 0.73 10.18
CA GLY A 237 -15.50 1.22 9.45
C GLY A 237 -14.19 1.03 10.22
N ASN A 238 -14.19 1.31 11.51
CA ASN A 238 -13.01 1.08 12.36
C ASN A 238 -12.59 -0.40 12.34
N ARG A 239 -13.53 -1.31 12.46
CA ARG A 239 -13.28 -2.76 12.42
C ARG A 239 -12.83 -3.23 11.03
N PHE A 240 -13.50 -2.77 9.96
CA PHE A 240 -13.12 -3.09 8.59
C PHE A 240 -11.68 -2.72 8.30
N VAL A 241 -11.30 -1.48 8.58
CA VAL A 241 -9.93 -0.99 8.33
C VAL A 241 -8.91 -1.73 9.16
N ALA A 242 -9.20 -2.01 10.44
CA ALA A 242 -8.28 -2.71 11.32
C ALA A 242 -8.19 -4.22 11.02
N GLU A 243 -9.31 -4.91 10.95
CA GLU A 243 -9.35 -6.37 10.85
C GLU A 243 -9.08 -6.89 9.43
N LYS A 244 -9.55 -6.19 8.40
CA LYS A 244 -9.39 -6.61 7.01
C LYS A 244 -8.16 -6.05 6.33
N LEU A 245 -7.74 -4.84 6.70
CA LEU A 245 -6.62 -4.15 6.06
C LEU A 245 -5.39 -4.02 6.96
N GLY A 246 -5.52 -4.25 8.26
CA GLY A 246 -4.43 -4.09 9.22
C GLY A 246 -3.95 -2.64 9.36
N LEU A 247 -4.84 -1.68 9.12
CA LEU A 247 -4.58 -0.25 9.20
C LEU A 247 -5.36 0.38 10.35
N GLU A 248 -5.06 1.63 10.66
CA GLU A 248 -5.81 2.44 11.61
C GLU A 248 -6.70 3.42 10.84
N ARG A 249 -8.00 3.46 11.15
CA ARG A 249 -8.91 4.39 10.49
C ARG A 249 -8.72 5.80 11.05
N GLU A 250 -8.56 6.79 10.19
CA GLU A 250 -8.60 8.20 10.54
C GLU A 250 -10.02 8.58 10.97
N GLU A 251 -10.20 8.98 12.22
CA GLU A 251 -11.53 9.17 12.82
C GLU A 251 -12.28 10.38 12.27
N TYR A 252 -11.54 11.44 11.97
CA TYR A 252 -12.09 12.71 11.47
C TYR A 252 -11.40 13.09 10.17
N THR A 253 -12.13 12.95 9.08
CA THR A 253 -11.67 13.33 7.74
C THR A 253 -12.77 14.07 7.00
N THR A 254 -12.43 14.64 5.86
CA THR A 254 -13.37 15.10 4.85
C THR A 254 -13.58 14.00 3.81
N GLN A 255 -13.63 14.33 2.55
CA GLN A 255 -13.69 13.36 1.45
C GLN A 255 -12.41 12.53 1.31
N ILE A 256 -11.26 13.10 1.68
CA ILE A 256 -9.92 12.52 1.54
C ILE A 256 -9.22 12.38 2.89
N SER A 257 -8.12 11.61 2.91
CA SER A 257 -7.14 11.64 4.00
C SER A 257 -6.45 13.01 4.07
N ASN A 258 -6.02 13.41 5.26
CA ASN A 258 -5.20 14.60 5.46
C ASN A 258 -3.73 14.35 5.09
N TYR A 259 -3.31 13.10 4.92
CA TYR A 259 -1.95 12.65 4.58
C TYR A 259 -0.85 12.98 5.61
N ASP A 260 -1.20 13.45 6.80
CA ASP A 260 -0.23 13.82 7.83
C ASP A 260 0.61 12.62 8.29
N ASN A 261 -0.05 11.48 8.53
CA ASN A 261 0.63 10.26 8.97
C ASN A 261 1.49 9.65 7.85
N LEU A 262 1.06 9.74 6.60
CA LEU A 262 1.87 9.35 5.45
C LEU A 262 3.12 10.23 5.32
N SER A 263 2.98 11.53 5.54
CA SER A 263 4.10 12.46 5.58
C SER A 263 5.10 12.10 6.69
N ALA A 264 4.61 11.71 7.86
CA ALA A 264 5.46 11.26 8.97
C ALA A 264 6.28 10.01 8.60
N VAL A 265 5.69 9.06 7.88
CA VAL A 265 6.40 7.88 7.35
C VAL A 265 7.53 8.31 6.41
N PHE A 266 7.23 9.19 5.45
CA PHE A 266 8.23 9.68 4.49
C PHE A 266 9.33 10.51 5.16
N ASP A 267 9.01 11.31 6.16
CA ASP A 267 10.00 12.06 6.94
C ASP A 267 10.94 11.13 7.72
N ALA A 268 10.41 10.04 8.28
CA ALA A 268 11.23 9.03 8.95
C ALA A 268 12.16 8.31 7.96
N MET A 269 11.67 7.95 6.78
CA MET A 269 12.49 7.35 5.72
C MET A 269 13.57 8.33 5.20
N LYS A 270 13.23 9.61 5.08
CA LYS A 270 14.19 10.65 4.69
C LYS A 270 15.36 10.74 5.66
N ARG A 271 15.10 10.68 6.98
CA ARG A 271 16.19 10.70 7.98
C ARG A 271 17.07 9.47 7.87
N ILE A 272 16.52 8.29 7.62
CA ILE A 272 17.30 7.07 7.36
C ILE A 272 18.20 7.25 6.13
N ASN A 273 17.66 7.76 5.03
CA ASN A 273 18.43 8.03 3.81
C ASN A 273 19.54 9.05 4.03
N THR A 274 19.35 10.00 4.93
CA THR A 274 20.40 10.99 5.27
C THR A 274 21.57 10.36 6.03
N ILE A 275 21.36 9.25 6.73
CA ILE A 275 22.42 8.52 7.45
C ILE A 275 23.23 7.66 6.49
N MET A 276 22.56 7.06 5.48
CA MET A 276 23.22 6.23 4.45
C MET A 276 24.01 7.07 3.45
#